data_2dee656051597efaf414a914bdea0778
#
_entry.id   2dee656051597efaf414a914bdea0778
#
_cell.length_a   1.000
_cell.length_b   1.000
_cell.length_c   1.000
_cell.angle_alpha   90.00
_cell.angle_beta   90.00
_cell.angle_gamma   90.00
#
_symmetry.space_group_name_H-M   'P 1'
#
loop_
_entity.id
_entity.type
_entity.pdbx_description
1 polymer ?
#
loop_
_entity_poly.entity_id
_entity_poly.type
_entity_poly.pdbx_seq_one_letter_code
_entity_poly.pdbx_strand_id
1 'polypeptide(L)'
;MSGVSAAVLEIGPSLVCLRPHQQTAAEVREVVAAALTGIDDTTVLCGERPAAVAELWRRILLATAGPRCESLTLVYPSWWAQQRVARVVDAAAIVTADVRTLPRSVAIAGNDLDVVIEIADDVVSITTPGRTPMVLARPDDPDDVAVAVEINSGASVLIDAPPGVAGGADFGRAVRESLRKRGTPAQLAVIGDLPPPAAVVELAQVAAHRPRRLWAPVAAAASGVLALCAIGVNSAQSPLPSPSVDAVTVAEGRISVRIPTQWSITRLTAGPGSRRIQADSPTEPGVALHVTQSYSPGETLDHTAEMLRQAVDEQPRGVFVDFNPADRRGTRAAVTYREIRVGRDIRWAVVLDGSTRISVGCQSAPGRANLVVQPCEQAIASARELVGTNRDP
;
A
#
# COMPACT_ATOMS: atom_id res chain seq x y z
N MET A 1 29.18 -0.48 31.97
CA MET A 1 28.18 0.00 31.00
C MET A 1 27.75 -1.23 30.22
N SER A 2 26.68 -1.86 30.66
CA SER A 2 26.15 -3.09 30.04
C SER A 2 25.59 -2.74 28.66
N GLY A 3 26.21 -3.25 27.60
CA GLY A 3 25.65 -3.16 26.26
C GLY A 3 24.29 -3.84 26.20
N VAL A 4 23.30 -3.23 25.57
CA VAL A 4 22.00 -3.88 25.34
C VAL A 4 22.25 -4.95 24.28
N SER A 5 22.20 -6.23 24.68
CA SER A 5 22.54 -7.33 23.79
C SER A 5 21.53 -7.52 22.64
N ALA A 6 20.26 -7.23 22.85
CA ALA A 6 19.22 -7.25 21.84
C ALA A 6 18.22 -6.13 22.05
N ALA A 7 17.86 -5.40 21.01
CA ALA A 7 16.91 -4.30 21.06
C ALA A 7 15.70 -4.57 20.15
N VAL A 8 14.51 -4.14 20.58
CA VAL A 8 13.31 -4.14 19.76
C VAL A 8 12.85 -2.70 19.55
N LEU A 9 12.84 -2.28 18.29
CA LEU A 9 12.35 -0.97 17.90
C LEU A 9 10.97 -1.13 17.28
N GLU A 10 9.97 -0.56 17.91
CA GLU A 10 8.60 -0.48 17.41
C GLU A 10 8.42 0.78 16.58
N ILE A 11 8.05 0.59 15.31
CA ILE A 11 7.69 1.65 14.38
C ILE A 11 6.17 1.65 14.27
N GLY A 12 5.53 2.64 14.87
CA GLY A 12 4.09 2.84 14.77
C GLY A 12 3.71 3.81 13.68
N PRO A 13 2.42 4.05 13.46
CA PRO A 13 1.98 5.02 12.44
C PRO A 13 2.42 6.46 12.75
N SER A 14 2.58 6.81 14.01
CA SER A 14 2.91 8.17 14.46
C SER A 14 4.09 8.26 15.44
N LEU A 15 4.71 7.12 15.78
CA LEU A 15 5.80 7.09 16.75
C LEU A 15 6.82 6.00 16.44
N VAL A 16 8.04 6.19 16.97
CA VAL A 16 9.11 5.19 16.99
C VAL A 16 9.60 5.07 18.42
N CYS A 17 9.58 3.88 18.99
CA CYS A 17 10.01 3.67 20.39
C CYS A 17 10.84 2.41 20.57
N LEU A 18 11.82 2.47 21.49
CA LEU A 18 12.61 1.33 21.91
C LEU A 18 11.91 0.62 23.08
N ARG A 19 11.77 -0.68 22.97
CA ARG A 19 11.23 -1.53 24.07
C ARG A 19 12.34 -2.04 24.97
N PRO A 20 12.15 -2.15 26.28
CA PRO A 20 10.92 -1.92 27.03
C PRO A 20 10.65 -0.45 27.40
N HIS A 21 11.56 0.47 27.06
CA HIS A 21 11.43 1.89 27.40
C HIS A 21 10.57 2.62 26.38
N GLN A 22 9.31 2.87 26.72
CA GLN A 22 8.31 3.47 25.80
C GLN A 22 8.47 4.99 25.56
N GLN A 23 9.57 5.62 25.97
CA GLN A 23 9.72 7.07 25.80
C GLN A 23 10.58 7.40 24.60
N THR A 24 9.94 7.95 23.55
CA THR A 24 10.67 8.72 22.54
C THR A 24 11.04 10.06 23.19
N ALA A 25 12.32 10.39 23.23
CA ALA A 25 12.75 11.69 23.73
C ALA A 25 12.03 12.82 22.98
N ALA A 26 11.62 13.87 23.68
CA ALA A 26 10.89 15.00 23.08
C ALA A 26 11.64 15.61 21.88
N GLU A 27 12.98 15.63 21.96
CA GLU A 27 13.91 16.13 20.94
C GLU A 27 13.88 15.31 19.64
N VAL A 28 13.46 14.05 19.71
CA VAL A 28 13.41 13.14 18.54
C VAL A 28 12.02 13.11 17.90
N ARG A 29 10.99 13.65 18.55
CA ARG A 29 9.60 13.58 18.08
C ARG A 29 9.38 14.25 16.73
N GLU A 30 9.96 15.43 16.54
CA GLU A 30 9.89 16.16 15.27
C GLU A 30 10.62 15.40 14.16
N VAL A 31 11.78 14.85 14.48
CA VAL A 31 12.58 14.03 13.56
C VAL A 31 11.80 12.76 13.16
N VAL A 32 11.14 12.10 14.12
CA VAL A 32 10.29 10.91 13.88
C VAL A 32 9.12 11.27 13.00
N ALA A 33 8.40 12.36 13.29
CA ALA A 33 7.28 12.80 12.48
C ALA A 33 7.70 13.09 11.02
N ALA A 34 8.81 13.81 10.83
CA ALA A 34 9.36 14.08 9.51
C ALA A 34 9.79 12.80 8.78
N ALA A 35 10.49 11.88 9.47
CA ALA A 35 10.94 10.62 8.89
C ALA A 35 9.80 9.68 8.50
N LEU A 36 8.71 9.62 9.29
CA LEU A 36 7.53 8.82 9.00
C LEU A 36 6.72 9.42 7.84
N THR A 37 6.51 10.75 7.86
CA THR A 37 5.78 11.45 6.79
C THR A 37 6.52 11.34 5.45
N GLY A 38 7.85 11.50 5.46
CA GLY A 38 8.68 11.44 4.26
C GLY A 38 9.25 10.06 3.97
N ILE A 39 8.71 8.96 4.53
CA ILE A 39 9.30 7.62 4.39
C ILE A 39 9.51 7.19 2.94
N ASP A 40 8.71 7.68 2.02
CA ASP A 40 8.81 7.37 0.59
C ASP A 40 9.69 8.38 -0.17
N ASP A 41 10.07 9.49 0.44
CA ASP A 41 10.86 10.57 -0.16
C ASP A 41 12.37 10.39 0.05
N THR A 42 13.16 11.09 -0.73
CA THR A 42 14.62 11.19 -0.50
C THR A 42 14.95 12.32 0.48
N THR A 43 14.13 13.37 0.49
CA THR A 43 14.31 14.58 1.30
C THR A 43 12.96 15.07 1.80
N VAL A 44 12.90 15.50 3.05
CA VAL A 44 11.72 16.05 3.71
C VAL A 44 12.09 17.28 4.52
N LEU A 45 11.12 18.14 4.81
CA LEU A 45 11.32 19.23 5.76
C LEU A 45 11.28 18.69 7.20
N CYS A 46 12.34 18.91 7.94
CA CYS A 46 12.41 18.68 9.38
C CYS A 46 12.51 20.07 10.05
N GLY A 47 11.42 20.54 10.63
CA GLY A 47 11.24 21.96 10.88
C GLY A 47 11.22 22.73 9.56
N GLU A 48 12.01 23.80 9.49
CA GLU A 48 12.14 24.64 8.28
C GLU A 48 13.32 24.23 7.37
N ARG A 49 14.00 23.12 7.67
CA ARG A 49 15.22 22.71 6.96
C ARG A 49 15.01 21.44 6.18
N PRO A 50 15.43 21.37 4.91
CA PRO A 50 15.44 20.14 4.16
C PRO A 50 16.46 19.16 4.77
N ALA A 51 16.04 17.92 4.98
CA ALA A 51 16.85 16.85 5.51
C ALA A 51 16.65 15.57 4.70
N ALA A 52 17.73 14.81 4.49
CA ALA A 52 17.63 13.50 3.85
C ALA A 52 16.92 12.51 4.78
N VAL A 53 15.92 11.82 4.28
CA VAL A 53 15.10 10.86 5.07
C VAL A 53 15.97 9.75 5.66
N ALA A 54 16.95 9.25 4.90
CA ALA A 54 17.91 8.26 5.39
C ALA A 54 18.72 8.77 6.61
N GLU A 55 19.06 10.07 6.64
CA GLU A 55 19.79 10.67 7.77
C GLU A 55 18.88 10.85 8.98
N LEU A 56 17.61 11.19 8.79
CA LEU A 56 16.64 11.25 9.87
C LEU A 56 16.47 9.86 10.54
N TRP A 57 16.37 8.80 9.75
CA TRP A 57 16.30 7.44 10.27
C TRP A 57 17.56 7.04 11.04
N ARG A 58 18.77 7.38 10.53
CA ARG A 58 20.03 7.14 11.26
C ARG A 58 20.05 7.86 12.60
N ARG A 59 19.60 9.11 12.64
CA ARG A 59 19.52 9.88 13.89
C ARG A 59 18.54 9.24 14.89
N ILE A 60 17.36 8.81 14.43
CA ILE A 60 16.38 8.11 15.26
C ILE A 60 16.99 6.83 15.83
N LEU A 61 17.60 6.00 14.99
CA LEU A 61 18.17 4.72 15.38
C LEU A 61 19.33 4.86 16.36
N LEU A 62 20.22 5.83 16.14
CA LEU A 62 21.31 6.14 17.07
C LEU A 62 20.81 6.68 18.41
N ALA A 63 19.77 7.55 18.36
CA ALA A 63 19.20 8.14 19.58
C ALA A 63 18.40 7.09 20.40
N THR A 64 17.80 6.10 19.76
CA THR A 64 16.96 5.09 20.41
C THR A 64 17.73 3.83 20.78
N ALA A 65 18.40 3.18 19.84
CA ALA A 65 19.10 1.90 20.06
C ALA A 65 20.57 2.09 20.51
N GLY A 66 21.12 3.29 20.29
CA GLY A 66 22.53 3.58 20.60
C GLY A 66 23.50 2.99 19.59
N PRO A 67 24.81 3.32 19.69
CA PRO A 67 25.81 2.97 18.67
C PRO A 67 26.36 1.54 18.80
N ARG A 68 25.95 0.77 19.78
CA ARG A 68 26.47 -0.58 20.08
C ARG A 68 25.36 -1.52 20.48
N CYS A 69 24.50 -1.84 19.54
CA CYS A 69 23.47 -2.86 19.67
C CYS A 69 23.97 -4.15 19.03
N GLU A 70 23.89 -5.30 19.71
CA GLU A 70 24.32 -6.57 19.13
C GLU A 70 23.34 -7.04 18.05
N SER A 71 22.03 -6.91 18.32
CA SER A 71 20.98 -7.22 17.34
C SER A 71 19.80 -6.27 17.50
N LEU A 72 19.15 -5.93 16.38
CA LEU A 72 18.01 -5.05 16.33
C LEU A 72 16.83 -5.72 15.63
N THR A 73 15.70 -5.85 16.33
CA THR A 73 14.44 -6.28 15.71
C THR A 73 13.57 -5.05 15.44
N LEU A 74 13.25 -4.81 14.17
CA LEU A 74 12.35 -3.76 13.72
C LEU A 74 10.94 -4.31 13.61
N VAL A 75 10.01 -3.87 14.45
CA VAL A 75 8.58 -4.13 14.32
C VAL A 75 7.97 -2.99 13.54
N TYR A 76 7.37 -3.28 12.38
CA TYR A 76 6.89 -2.28 11.45
C TYR A 76 5.42 -2.48 11.08
N PRO A 77 4.68 -1.42 10.68
CA PRO A 77 3.28 -1.52 10.26
C PRO A 77 3.11 -2.54 9.12
N SER A 78 2.18 -3.47 9.26
CA SER A 78 2.04 -4.61 8.33
C SER A 78 1.67 -4.19 6.90
N TRP A 79 1.12 -2.99 6.72
CA TRP A 79 0.80 -2.42 5.41
C TRP A 79 1.98 -1.72 4.71
N TRP A 80 3.16 -1.66 5.37
CA TRP A 80 4.31 -1.04 4.73
C TRP A 80 4.81 -1.88 3.56
N ALA A 81 5.05 -1.22 2.43
CA ALA A 81 5.74 -1.82 1.31
C ALA A 81 7.18 -2.21 1.71
N GLN A 82 7.71 -3.27 1.11
CA GLN A 82 9.07 -3.75 1.39
C GLN A 82 10.15 -2.68 1.22
N GLN A 83 9.93 -1.72 0.32
CA GLN A 83 10.86 -0.59 0.11
C GLN A 83 10.95 0.33 1.33
N ARG A 84 9.84 0.58 2.05
CA ARG A 84 9.87 1.35 3.31
C ARG A 84 10.67 0.61 4.37
N VAL A 85 10.42 -0.69 4.49
CA VAL A 85 11.15 -1.55 5.43
C VAL A 85 12.64 -1.56 5.10
N ALA A 86 13.01 -1.74 3.82
CA ALA A 86 14.40 -1.73 3.36
C ALA A 86 15.11 -0.43 3.69
N ARG A 87 14.47 0.74 3.51
CA ARG A 87 15.06 2.04 3.88
C ARG A 87 15.44 2.14 5.36
N VAL A 88 14.59 1.62 6.24
CA VAL A 88 14.88 1.62 7.69
C VAL A 88 15.95 0.59 8.01
N VAL A 89 15.95 -0.57 7.38
CA VAL A 89 17.00 -1.59 7.52
C VAL A 89 18.36 -1.05 7.07
N ASP A 90 18.41 -0.40 5.92
CA ASP A 90 19.64 0.23 5.42
C ASP A 90 20.17 1.32 6.37
N ALA A 91 19.26 2.10 6.94
CA ALA A 91 19.64 3.08 7.95
C ALA A 91 20.12 2.43 9.26
N ALA A 92 19.57 1.27 9.64
CA ALA A 92 19.92 0.54 10.85
C ALA A 92 21.31 -0.11 10.80
N ALA A 93 21.90 -0.26 9.62
CA ALA A 93 23.25 -0.79 9.45
C ALA A 93 24.33 0.04 10.20
N ILE A 94 24.04 1.30 10.55
CA ILE A 94 24.94 2.14 11.38
C ILE A 94 24.97 1.68 12.86
N VAL A 95 23.91 0.99 13.30
CA VAL A 95 23.75 0.56 14.71
C VAL A 95 24.23 -0.87 14.89
N THR A 96 23.87 -1.76 13.97
CA THR A 96 24.22 -3.18 14.00
C THR A 96 24.11 -3.84 12.63
N ALA A 97 24.90 -4.89 12.41
CA ALA A 97 24.79 -5.73 11.20
C ALA A 97 23.66 -6.79 11.32
N ASP A 98 23.23 -7.15 12.54
CA ASP A 98 22.12 -8.12 12.76
C ASP A 98 20.80 -7.39 12.91
N VAL A 99 20.20 -7.02 11.78
CA VAL A 99 18.88 -6.39 11.73
C VAL A 99 17.85 -7.41 11.29
N ARG A 100 16.82 -7.58 12.11
CA ARG A 100 15.65 -8.45 11.82
C ARG A 100 14.41 -7.60 11.68
N THR A 101 13.44 -8.07 10.91
CA THR A 101 12.19 -7.35 10.67
C THR A 101 11.00 -8.23 10.99
N LEU A 102 9.97 -7.66 11.60
CA LEU A 102 8.76 -8.35 11.97
C LEU A 102 7.54 -7.46 11.69
N PRO A 103 6.54 -7.90 10.89
CA PRO A 103 5.29 -7.16 10.74
C PRO A 103 4.57 -7.04 12.09
N ARG A 104 3.95 -5.89 12.34
CA ARG A 104 3.25 -5.62 13.60
C ARG A 104 2.12 -6.62 13.84
N SER A 105 1.35 -6.98 12.83
CA SER A 105 0.30 -8.00 12.94
C SER A 105 0.83 -9.34 13.48
N VAL A 106 2.01 -9.77 13.05
CA VAL A 106 2.64 -11.00 13.54
C VAL A 106 3.15 -10.82 14.96
N ALA A 107 3.67 -9.63 15.28
CA ALA A 107 4.18 -9.34 16.61
C ALA A 107 3.07 -9.35 17.67
N ILE A 108 1.87 -8.87 17.35
CA ILE A 108 0.75 -8.79 18.30
C ILE A 108 -0.13 -10.05 18.34
N ALA A 109 -0.30 -10.76 17.22
CA ALA A 109 -1.06 -12.01 17.15
C ALA A 109 -0.23 -13.22 17.58
N GLY A 110 1.07 -13.12 17.59
CA GLY A 110 1.96 -14.24 17.84
C GLY A 110 1.85 -15.33 16.78
N ASN A 111 1.79 -16.58 17.22
CA ASN A 111 1.56 -17.74 16.34
C ASN A 111 0.07 -18.09 16.21
N ASP A 112 -0.81 -17.46 16.97
CA ASP A 112 -2.24 -17.63 16.87
C ASP A 112 -2.74 -16.89 15.63
N LEU A 113 -3.39 -17.63 14.74
CA LEU A 113 -3.67 -17.21 13.37
C LEU A 113 -4.99 -16.44 13.28
N ASP A 114 -5.10 -15.36 14.02
CA ASP A 114 -6.26 -14.48 13.94
C ASP A 114 -6.11 -13.43 12.84
N VAL A 115 -7.24 -12.91 12.38
CA VAL A 115 -7.24 -11.73 11.54
C VAL A 115 -6.85 -10.53 12.39
N VAL A 116 -5.89 -9.75 11.92
CA VAL A 116 -5.45 -8.53 12.63
C VAL A 116 -5.89 -7.30 11.84
N ILE A 117 -6.59 -6.40 12.52
CA ILE A 117 -6.95 -5.07 12.01
C ILE A 117 -6.01 -4.06 12.66
N GLU A 118 -5.17 -3.41 11.88
CA GLU A 118 -4.31 -2.32 12.35
C GLU A 118 -4.92 -0.98 11.92
N ILE A 119 -5.14 -0.08 12.87
CA ILE A 119 -5.73 1.25 12.66
C ILE A 119 -4.62 2.30 12.69
N ALA A 120 -4.54 3.11 11.64
CA ALA A 120 -3.69 4.29 11.54
C ALA A 120 -4.56 5.55 11.38
N ASP A 121 -3.92 6.72 11.20
CA ASP A 121 -4.66 7.99 11.10
C ASP A 121 -5.53 8.04 9.83
N ASP A 122 -5.02 7.55 8.71
CA ASP A 122 -5.65 7.62 7.38
C ASP A 122 -5.95 6.26 6.75
N VAL A 123 -5.48 5.15 7.36
CA VAL A 123 -5.67 3.82 6.79
C VAL A 123 -6.05 2.79 7.87
N VAL A 124 -6.75 1.74 7.42
CA VAL A 124 -6.98 0.50 8.16
C VAL A 124 -6.40 -0.64 7.36
N SER A 125 -5.57 -1.45 7.99
CA SER A 125 -5.02 -2.66 7.38
C SER A 125 -5.64 -3.90 7.99
N ILE A 126 -6.11 -4.81 7.15
CA ILE A 126 -6.66 -6.11 7.54
C ILE A 126 -5.69 -7.18 7.08
N THR A 127 -5.01 -7.81 8.03
CA THR A 127 -4.04 -8.87 7.79
C THR A 127 -4.68 -10.23 8.10
N THR A 128 -4.85 -11.05 7.06
CA THR A 128 -5.28 -12.43 7.21
C THR A 128 -4.06 -13.35 7.09
N PRO A 129 -3.91 -14.38 7.94
CA PRO A 129 -2.79 -15.28 7.88
C PRO A 129 -2.56 -15.88 6.49
N GLY A 130 -1.31 -15.82 6.01
CA GLY A 130 -0.94 -16.34 4.69
C GLY A 130 -1.40 -15.52 3.49
N ARG A 131 -2.02 -14.36 3.71
CA ARG A 131 -2.43 -13.43 2.65
C ARG A 131 -1.71 -12.08 2.78
N THR A 132 -1.64 -11.37 1.67
CA THR A 132 -1.17 -9.98 1.67
C THR A 132 -2.18 -9.10 2.43
N PRO A 133 -1.74 -8.18 3.28
CA PRO A 133 -2.62 -7.25 3.98
C PRO A 133 -3.51 -6.48 3.00
N MET A 134 -4.81 -6.44 3.28
CA MET A 134 -5.74 -5.55 2.60
C MET A 134 -5.68 -4.19 3.28
N VAL A 135 -5.44 -3.14 2.51
CA VAL A 135 -5.34 -1.77 3.02
C VAL A 135 -6.52 -0.97 2.52
N LEU A 136 -7.27 -0.40 3.45
CA LEU A 136 -8.39 0.49 3.19
C LEU A 136 -8.02 1.89 3.67
N ALA A 137 -8.52 2.94 3.03
CA ALA A 137 -8.57 4.21 3.71
C ALA A 137 -9.46 4.05 4.95
N ARG A 138 -9.08 4.71 6.03
CA ARG A 138 -9.89 4.67 7.26
C ARG A 138 -11.26 5.26 6.98
N PRO A 139 -12.33 4.43 6.95
CA PRO A 139 -13.66 4.93 6.66
C PRO A 139 -14.23 5.67 7.88
N ASP A 140 -15.23 6.51 7.65
CA ASP A 140 -15.99 7.13 8.74
C ASP A 140 -16.92 6.13 9.42
N ASP A 141 -17.46 5.19 8.63
CA ASP A 141 -18.33 4.14 9.12
C ASP A 141 -17.52 2.88 9.50
N PRO A 142 -17.48 2.50 10.78
CA PRO A 142 -16.82 1.26 11.22
C PRO A 142 -17.41 -0.01 10.60
N ASP A 143 -18.65 0.04 10.13
CA ASP A 143 -19.32 -1.09 9.49
C ASP A 143 -18.64 -1.48 8.17
N ASP A 144 -18.06 -0.54 7.44
CA ASP A 144 -17.31 -0.81 6.20
C ASP A 144 -16.10 -1.72 6.47
N VAL A 145 -15.42 -1.51 7.60
CA VAL A 145 -14.31 -2.40 8.02
C VAL A 145 -14.85 -3.79 8.40
N ALA A 146 -15.96 -3.85 9.13
CA ALA A 146 -16.56 -5.11 9.53
C ALA A 146 -17.02 -5.95 8.33
N VAL A 147 -17.60 -5.31 7.31
CA VAL A 147 -17.97 -5.96 6.04
C VAL A 147 -16.74 -6.52 5.32
N ALA A 148 -15.65 -5.75 5.28
CA ALA A 148 -14.41 -6.18 4.63
C ALA A 148 -13.80 -7.42 5.30
N VAL A 149 -13.95 -7.56 6.61
CA VAL A 149 -13.50 -8.75 7.36
C VAL A 149 -14.36 -9.97 7.09
N GLU A 150 -15.68 -9.82 7.04
CA GLU A 150 -16.61 -10.92 6.80
C GLU A 150 -16.39 -11.63 5.47
N ILE A 151 -16.01 -10.90 4.45
CA ILE A 151 -15.71 -11.45 3.12
C ILE A 151 -14.52 -12.43 3.18
N ASN A 152 -13.64 -12.30 4.16
CA ASN A 152 -12.34 -12.96 4.16
C ASN A 152 -12.16 -14.08 5.22
N SER A 153 -13.03 -14.21 6.25
CA SER A 153 -12.76 -15.19 7.31
C SER A 153 -13.95 -15.54 8.22
N GLY A 154 -13.96 -16.75 8.76
CA GLY A 154 -14.71 -17.15 9.94
C GLY A 154 -13.86 -17.19 11.22
N ALA A 155 -12.72 -16.48 11.25
CA ALA A 155 -11.76 -16.51 12.36
C ALA A 155 -12.04 -15.38 13.38
N SER A 156 -11.43 -15.45 14.55
CA SER A 156 -11.43 -14.35 15.52
C SER A 156 -10.60 -13.17 15.01
N VAL A 157 -10.94 -11.97 15.46
CA VAL A 157 -10.35 -10.72 15.00
C VAL A 157 -9.67 -10.00 16.16
N LEU A 158 -8.40 -9.66 15.96
CA LEU A 158 -7.65 -8.79 16.86
C LEU A 158 -7.57 -7.38 16.27
N ILE A 159 -7.99 -6.36 17.01
CA ILE A 159 -7.99 -4.98 16.59
C ILE A 159 -6.90 -4.21 17.32
N ASP A 160 -5.94 -3.72 16.56
CA ASP A 160 -4.84 -2.88 17.05
C ASP A 160 -5.12 -1.40 16.76
N ALA A 161 -5.29 -0.63 17.81
CA ALA A 161 -5.45 0.81 17.77
C ALA A 161 -4.34 1.47 18.61
N PRO A 162 -3.12 1.65 18.04
CA PRO A 162 -1.97 2.09 18.81
C PRO A 162 -2.15 3.51 19.35
N PRO A 163 -1.51 3.85 20.48
CA PRO A 163 -1.52 5.20 21.02
C PRO A 163 -0.96 6.20 20.01
N GLY A 164 -1.54 7.39 19.96
CA GLY A 164 -1.11 8.45 19.04
C GLY A 164 -1.88 8.53 17.73
N VAL A 165 -2.71 7.52 17.42
CA VAL A 165 -3.64 7.58 16.28
C VAL A 165 -4.89 8.36 16.69
N ALA A 166 -5.14 9.48 16.02
CA ALA A 166 -6.26 10.37 16.34
C ALA A 166 -7.61 9.64 16.22
N GLY A 167 -8.38 9.56 17.34
CA GLY A 167 -9.66 8.84 17.40
C GLY A 167 -9.55 7.33 17.15
N GLY A 168 -8.33 6.76 17.10
CA GLY A 168 -8.11 5.34 16.79
C GLY A 168 -8.75 4.39 17.78
N ALA A 169 -8.65 4.69 19.08
CA ALA A 169 -9.23 3.85 20.13
C ALA A 169 -10.77 3.83 20.09
N ASP A 170 -11.41 4.95 19.77
CA ASP A 170 -12.86 5.04 19.65
C ASP A 170 -13.34 4.29 18.40
N PHE A 171 -12.65 4.50 17.30
CA PHE A 171 -12.92 3.81 16.05
C PHE A 171 -12.73 2.30 16.20
N GLY A 172 -11.65 1.84 16.85
CA GLY A 172 -11.42 0.41 17.12
C GLY A 172 -12.51 -0.23 18.00
N ARG A 173 -13.05 0.52 18.99
CA ARG A 173 -14.18 0.05 19.78
C ARG A 173 -15.45 -0.07 18.95
N ALA A 174 -15.70 0.86 18.05
CA ALA A 174 -16.84 0.83 17.15
C ALA A 174 -16.73 -0.32 16.14
N VAL A 175 -15.57 -0.54 15.52
CA VAL A 175 -15.31 -1.70 14.63
C VAL A 175 -15.55 -3.02 15.37
N ARG A 176 -15.06 -3.14 16.63
CA ARG A 176 -15.31 -4.34 17.45
C ARG A 176 -16.80 -4.59 17.66
N GLU A 177 -17.56 -3.54 17.96
CA GLU A 177 -19.00 -3.65 18.17
C GLU A 177 -19.73 -4.07 16.89
N SER A 178 -19.35 -3.51 15.75
CA SER A 178 -19.90 -3.88 14.45
C SER A 178 -19.62 -5.32 14.07
N LEU A 179 -18.39 -5.81 14.30
CA LEU A 179 -18.04 -7.22 14.11
C LEU A 179 -18.85 -8.15 15.02
N ARG A 180 -19.02 -7.80 16.29
CA ARG A 180 -19.80 -8.59 17.25
C ARG A 180 -21.29 -8.65 16.89
N LYS A 181 -21.88 -7.58 16.42
CA LYS A 181 -23.27 -7.57 15.91
C LYS A 181 -23.44 -8.53 14.73
N ARG A 182 -22.39 -8.75 13.95
CA ARG A 182 -22.34 -9.67 12.81
C ARG A 182 -21.94 -11.11 13.21
N GLY A 183 -21.78 -11.38 14.51
CA GLY A 183 -21.41 -12.70 15.03
C GLY A 183 -19.93 -13.04 14.93
N THR A 184 -19.07 -12.08 14.56
CA THR A 184 -17.62 -12.28 14.47
C THR A 184 -16.96 -11.96 15.81
N PRO A 185 -16.26 -12.93 16.47
CA PRO A 185 -15.52 -12.66 17.69
C PRO A 185 -14.41 -11.62 17.44
N ALA A 186 -14.42 -10.54 18.21
CA ALA A 186 -13.42 -9.49 18.07
C ALA A 186 -12.92 -8.97 19.42
N GLN A 187 -11.61 -8.74 19.52
CA GLN A 187 -10.93 -8.23 20.70
C GLN A 187 -10.09 -7.01 20.33
N LEU A 188 -9.97 -6.06 21.26
CA LEU A 188 -8.99 -4.99 21.14
C LEU A 188 -7.66 -5.51 21.68
N ALA A 189 -6.58 -5.28 20.96
CA ALA A 189 -5.24 -5.43 21.48
C ALA A 189 -5.09 -4.46 22.66
N VAL A 190 -4.53 -4.93 23.77
CA VAL A 190 -4.33 -4.07 24.93
C VAL A 190 -3.21 -3.06 24.58
N ILE A 191 -3.46 -1.79 24.90
CA ILE A 191 -2.53 -0.69 24.62
C ILE A 191 -1.16 -1.02 25.24
N GLY A 192 -0.17 -1.21 24.36
CA GLY A 192 1.19 -1.54 24.81
C GLY A 192 1.61 -3.00 24.69
N ASP A 193 0.74 -3.90 24.26
CA ASP A 193 1.00 -5.35 24.23
C ASP A 193 1.63 -5.84 22.91
N LEU A 194 2.77 -5.28 22.56
CA LEU A 194 3.75 -6.19 21.97
C LEU A 194 4.25 -7.14 23.05
N PRO A 195 4.43 -8.44 22.73
CA PRO A 195 5.04 -9.37 23.65
C PRO A 195 6.37 -8.85 24.21
N PRO A 196 6.85 -9.36 25.33
CA PRO A 196 8.16 -9.00 25.87
C PRO A 196 9.23 -9.08 24.76
N PRO A 197 10.26 -8.22 24.77
CA PRO A 197 11.28 -8.17 23.71
C PRO A 197 11.88 -9.52 23.35
N ALA A 198 12.07 -10.42 24.32
CA ALA A 198 12.59 -11.77 24.08
C ALA A 198 11.65 -12.59 23.17
N ALA A 199 10.33 -12.52 23.38
CA ALA A 199 9.35 -13.23 22.56
C ALA A 199 9.26 -12.61 21.14
N VAL A 200 9.37 -11.29 21.01
CA VAL A 200 9.42 -10.61 19.70
C VAL A 200 10.64 -11.06 18.91
N VAL A 201 11.80 -11.16 19.57
CA VAL A 201 13.04 -11.64 18.93
C VAL A 201 12.89 -13.09 18.47
N GLU A 202 12.27 -13.94 19.28
CA GLU A 202 11.99 -15.35 18.93
C GLU A 202 11.04 -15.44 17.73
N LEU A 203 9.95 -14.68 17.72
CA LEU A 203 9.03 -14.61 16.59
C LEU A 203 9.73 -14.16 15.31
N ALA A 204 10.61 -13.17 15.40
CA ALA A 204 11.38 -12.69 14.24
C ALA A 204 12.35 -13.76 13.72
N GLN A 205 12.96 -14.56 14.60
CA GLN A 205 13.79 -15.69 14.20
C GLN A 205 13.00 -16.77 13.47
N VAL A 206 11.83 -17.15 14.00
CA VAL A 206 10.93 -18.13 13.38
C VAL A 206 10.46 -17.63 12.01
N ALA A 207 10.09 -16.36 11.90
CA ALA A 207 9.67 -15.75 10.64
C ALA A 207 10.78 -15.75 9.59
N ALA A 208 12.03 -15.51 9.99
CA ALA A 208 13.20 -15.52 9.09
C ALA A 208 13.51 -16.94 8.58
N HIS A 209 13.24 -17.98 9.38
CA HIS A 209 13.51 -19.39 9.03
C HIS A 209 12.36 -20.07 8.29
N ARG A 210 11.18 -19.44 8.16
CA ARG A 210 10.12 -19.98 7.29
C ARG A 210 10.63 -19.94 5.84
N PRO A 211 10.82 -21.09 5.17
CA PRO A 211 11.24 -21.09 3.77
C PRO A 211 10.18 -20.30 2.99
N ARG A 212 10.61 -19.23 2.32
CA ARG A 212 9.81 -18.65 1.26
C ARG A 212 9.50 -19.80 0.34
N ARG A 213 8.26 -20.27 0.28
CA ARG A 213 7.81 -21.20 -0.74
C ARG A 213 8.05 -20.51 -2.08
N LEU A 214 9.24 -20.72 -2.62
CA LEU A 214 9.50 -20.53 -4.02
C LEU A 214 8.57 -21.52 -4.72
N TRP A 215 7.56 -21.01 -5.34
CA TRP A 215 6.78 -21.78 -6.30
C TRP A 215 7.75 -22.09 -7.44
N ALA A 216 8.41 -23.23 -7.35
CA ALA A 216 9.12 -23.79 -8.47
C ALA A 216 8.05 -24.09 -9.54
N PRO A 217 8.24 -23.65 -10.79
CA PRO A 217 7.37 -24.07 -11.86
C PRO A 217 7.58 -25.58 -12.03
N VAL A 218 6.55 -26.36 -11.68
CA VAL A 218 6.50 -27.78 -12.04
C VAL A 218 6.27 -27.82 -13.54
N ALA A 219 7.35 -28.01 -14.28
CA ALA A 219 7.30 -28.38 -15.68
C ALA A 219 6.78 -29.82 -15.74
N ALA A 220 5.47 -29.97 -15.85
CA ALA A 220 4.86 -31.26 -16.19
C ALA A 220 4.93 -31.44 -17.70
N ALA A 221 5.90 -32.19 -18.15
CA ALA A 221 5.89 -32.82 -19.46
C ALA A 221 4.79 -33.89 -19.46
N ALA A 222 3.70 -33.65 -20.18
CA ALA A 222 2.72 -34.70 -20.49
C ALA A 222 2.56 -34.78 -22.00
N SER A 223 3.09 -35.89 -22.54
CA SER A 223 2.94 -36.37 -23.91
C SER A 223 1.47 -36.75 -24.19
N GLY A 224 1.06 -36.43 -25.38
CA GLY A 224 -0.01 -36.82 -26.25
C GLY A 224 -1.11 -37.78 -25.82
N VAL A 225 -2.33 -37.48 -26.29
CA VAL A 225 -3.15 -38.37 -27.12
C VAL A 225 -4.24 -37.50 -27.81
N LEU A 226 -4.25 -37.55 -29.12
CA LEU A 226 -5.33 -37.08 -30.00
C LEU A 226 -6.58 -37.97 -29.81
N ALA A 227 -7.72 -37.38 -29.63
CA ALA A 227 -9.00 -37.97 -30.03
C ALA A 227 -9.98 -36.90 -30.50
N LEU A 228 -10.27 -36.93 -31.79
CA LEU A 228 -11.33 -36.19 -32.44
C LEU A 228 -12.69 -36.69 -31.94
N CYS A 229 -13.58 -35.80 -31.51
CA CYS A 229 -15.01 -35.94 -31.65
C CYS A 229 -15.63 -34.55 -31.85
N ALA A 230 -16.06 -34.30 -33.08
CA ALA A 230 -16.90 -33.17 -33.42
C ALA A 230 -18.35 -33.49 -33.02
N ILE A 231 -18.94 -32.72 -32.11
CA ILE A 231 -20.39 -32.55 -32.00
C ILE A 231 -20.65 -31.07 -31.74
N GLY A 232 -21.26 -30.39 -32.70
CA GLY A 232 -21.68 -29.01 -32.56
C GLY A 232 -22.84 -28.88 -31.59
N VAL A 233 -22.67 -28.03 -30.61
CA VAL A 233 -23.79 -27.45 -29.86
C VAL A 233 -23.50 -25.96 -29.78
N ASN A 234 -24.35 -25.19 -30.42
CA ASN A 234 -24.36 -23.74 -30.40
C ASN A 234 -24.86 -23.30 -29.01
N SER A 235 -23.94 -23.03 -28.10
CA SER A 235 -24.22 -22.45 -26.79
C SER A 235 -23.66 -21.06 -26.76
N ALA A 236 -24.53 -20.09 -26.52
CA ALA A 236 -24.16 -18.71 -26.26
C ALA A 236 -23.09 -18.68 -25.14
N GLN A 237 -21.84 -18.39 -25.51
CA GLN A 237 -20.73 -18.25 -24.59
C GLN A 237 -20.92 -16.93 -23.83
N SER A 238 -21.38 -17.04 -22.58
CA SER A 238 -21.09 -15.99 -21.62
C SER A 238 -19.56 -15.83 -21.53
N PRO A 239 -19.02 -14.61 -21.56
CA PRO A 239 -17.58 -14.41 -21.42
C PRO A 239 -17.11 -15.05 -20.12
N LEU A 240 -16.18 -15.99 -20.22
CA LEU A 240 -15.46 -16.53 -19.06
C LEU A 240 -14.84 -15.36 -18.29
N PRO A 241 -14.97 -15.30 -16.96
CA PRO A 241 -14.25 -14.29 -16.19
C PRO A 241 -12.76 -14.48 -16.45
N SER A 242 -12.13 -13.42 -16.98
CA SER A 242 -10.68 -13.38 -17.14
C SER A 242 -10.03 -13.68 -15.78
N PRO A 243 -8.94 -14.46 -15.73
CA PRO A 243 -8.27 -14.76 -14.48
C PRO A 243 -7.94 -13.43 -13.78
N SER A 244 -8.53 -13.21 -12.61
CA SER A 244 -8.26 -12.00 -11.82
C SER A 244 -6.81 -12.04 -11.37
N VAL A 245 -6.02 -11.06 -11.79
CA VAL A 245 -4.70 -10.84 -11.20
C VAL A 245 -4.94 -10.51 -9.72
N ASP A 246 -4.27 -11.23 -8.83
CA ASP A 246 -4.30 -10.90 -7.40
C ASP A 246 -3.89 -9.43 -7.23
N ALA A 247 -4.78 -8.64 -6.67
CA ALA A 247 -4.59 -7.20 -6.54
C ALA A 247 -4.88 -6.72 -5.13
N VAL A 248 -4.06 -5.80 -4.68
CA VAL A 248 -4.22 -5.08 -3.40
C VAL A 248 -4.88 -3.73 -3.67
N THR A 249 -5.77 -3.31 -2.79
CA THR A 249 -6.31 -1.95 -2.81
C THR A 249 -5.32 -1.00 -2.13
N VAL A 250 -4.91 0.01 -2.86
CA VAL A 250 -3.99 1.05 -2.40
C VAL A 250 -4.76 2.36 -2.26
N ALA A 251 -4.70 2.94 -1.09
CA ALA A 251 -5.23 4.28 -0.81
C ALA A 251 -4.10 5.31 -0.88
N GLU A 252 -4.35 6.45 -1.52
CA GLU A 252 -3.45 7.58 -1.57
C GLU A 252 -4.22 8.90 -1.70
N GLY A 253 -4.07 9.78 -0.72
CA GLY A 253 -4.81 11.03 -0.69
C GLY A 253 -6.32 10.79 -0.67
N ARG A 254 -7.01 11.24 -1.72
CA ARG A 254 -8.48 11.14 -1.85
C ARG A 254 -8.95 9.92 -2.62
N ILE A 255 -8.06 9.04 -3.04
CA ILE A 255 -8.43 7.92 -3.91
C ILE A 255 -8.00 6.57 -3.39
N SER A 256 -8.71 5.55 -3.81
CA SER A 256 -8.28 4.16 -3.76
C SER A 256 -8.24 3.55 -5.17
N VAL A 257 -7.31 2.62 -5.37
CA VAL A 257 -7.12 1.92 -6.64
C VAL A 257 -6.59 0.52 -6.40
N ARG A 258 -6.99 -0.45 -7.20
CA ARG A 258 -6.44 -1.82 -7.14
C ARG A 258 -5.22 -1.94 -8.03
N ILE A 259 -4.14 -2.43 -7.45
CA ILE A 259 -2.84 -2.63 -8.10
C ILE A 259 -2.44 -4.10 -7.90
N PRO A 260 -1.78 -4.76 -8.87
CA PRO A 260 -1.32 -6.13 -8.69
C PRO A 260 -0.47 -6.28 -7.42
N THR A 261 -0.74 -7.30 -6.63
CA THR A 261 -0.13 -7.51 -5.30
C THR A 261 1.39 -7.56 -5.31
N GLN A 262 1.97 -8.03 -6.41
CA GLN A 262 3.43 -8.20 -6.54
C GLN A 262 4.15 -6.93 -7.03
N TRP A 263 3.41 -5.89 -7.45
CA TRP A 263 4.02 -4.69 -7.99
C TRP A 263 4.58 -3.81 -6.87
N SER A 264 5.75 -3.24 -7.11
CA SER A 264 6.37 -2.31 -6.17
C SER A 264 5.72 -0.94 -6.28
N ILE A 265 5.28 -0.38 -5.14
CA ILE A 265 4.54 0.88 -5.11
C ILE A 265 5.45 1.98 -4.57
N THR A 266 5.64 3.01 -5.38
CA THR A 266 6.35 4.24 -5.02
C THR A 266 5.34 5.38 -4.98
N ARG A 267 5.32 6.14 -3.88
CA ARG A 267 4.53 7.36 -3.74
C ARG A 267 5.39 8.56 -4.06
N LEU A 268 4.98 9.34 -5.04
CA LEU A 268 5.68 10.55 -5.45
C LEU A 268 4.92 11.76 -4.90
N THR A 269 5.42 12.33 -3.83
CA THR A 269 4.82 13.48 -3.15
C THR A 269 5.54 14.80 -3.47
N ALA A 270 6.72 14.72 -4.08
CA ALA A 270 7.52 15.88 -4.44
C ALA A 270 7.04 16.50 -5.76
N GLY A 271 6.62 17.75 -5.70
CA GLY A 271 6.21 18.58 -6.84
C GLY A 271 4.89 19.32 -6.59
N PRO A 272 4.70 20.51 -7.22
CA PRO A 272 3.48 21.27 -7.02
C PRO A 272 2.27 20.50 -7.55
N GLY A 273 1.37 20.14 -6.65
CA GLY A 273 -0.04 19.90 -6.95
C GLY A 273 -0.52 18.48 -7.09
N SER A 274 0.28 17.40 -7.02
CA SER A 274 -0.35 16.08 -7.11
C SER A 274 0.38 14.99 -6.33
N ARG A 275 -0.31 14.38 -5.39
CA ARG A 275 0.06 13.07 -4.87
C ARG A 275 -0.11 12.06 -5.99
N ARG A 276 0.95 11.31 -6.32
CA ARG A 276 0.89 10.29 -7.37
C ARG A 276 1.46 8.98 -6.88
N ILE A 277 0.87 7.89 -7.37
CA ILE A 277 1.35 6.53 -7.16
C ILE A 277 2.02 6.10 -8.47
N GLN A 278 3.19 5.50 -8.36
CA GLN A 278 3.79 4.69 -9.41
C GLN A 278 3.89 3.26 -8.90
N ALA A 279 3.37 2.31 -9.67
CA ALA A 279 3.49 0.89 -9.37
C ALA A 279 4.23 0.21 -10.52
N ASP A 280 5.37 -0.41 -10.22
CA ASP A 280 6.25 -1.02 -11.21
C ASP A 280 6.14 -2.55 -11.18
N SER A 281 6.09 -3.17 -12.36
CA SER A 281 6.09 -4.61 -12.49
C SER A 281 7.45 -5.21 -12.06
N PRO A 282 7.49 -6.23 -11.19
CA PRO A 282 8.73 -6.88 -10.79
C PRO A 282 9.33 -7.77 -11.87
N THR A 283 8.52 -8.21 -12.84
CA THR A 283 8.93 -9.18 -13.87
C THR A 283 9.18 -8.53 -15.23
N GLU A 284 8.57 -7.38 -15.51
CA GLU A 284 8.62 -6.72 -16.81
C GLU A 284 9.17 -5.30 -16.66
N PRO A 285 10.49 -5.09 -16.86
CA PRO A 285 11.09 -3.77 -16.78
C PRO A 285 10.43 -2.76 -17.73
N GLY A 286 10.08 -1.58 -17.20
CA GLY A 286 9.42 -0.52 -17.96
C GLY A 286 7.91 -0.67 -18.08
N VAL A 287 7.30 -1.71 -17.48
CA VAL A 287 5.86 -1.82 -17.29
C VAL A 287 5.48 -1.25 -15.94
N ALA A 288 4.61 -0.23 -15.95
CA ALA A 288 4.21 0.48 -14.74
C ALA A 288 2.78 1.05 -14.84
N LEU A 289 2.16 1.26 -13.70
CA LEU A 289 0.95 2.07 -13.55
C LEU A 289 1.31 3.39 -12.87
N HIS A 290 0.77 4.49 -13.40
CA HIS A 290 0.84 5.81 -12.80
C HIS A 290 -0.56 6.24 -12.40
N VAL A 291 -0.78 6.63 -11.16
CA VAL A 291 -2.08 7.13 -10.73
C VAL A 291 -1.89 8.51 -10.12
N THR A 292 -2.62 9.49 -10.65
CA THR A 292 -2.63 10.86 -10.15
C THR A 292 -4.04 11.29 -9.81
N GLN A 293 -4.16 12.27 -8.94
CA GLN A 293 -5.45 12.78 -8.47
C GLN A 293 -5.45 14.29 -8.38
N SER A 294 -6.60 14.90 -8.61
CA SER A 294 -6.83 16.34 -8.43
C SER A 294 -8.22 16.54 -7.83
N TYR A 295 -8.32 17.40 -6.82
CA TYR A 295 -9.62 17.81 -6.30
C TYR A 295 -10.29 18.77 -7.29
N SER A 296 -11.44 18.39 -7.78
CA SER A 296 -12.16 19.08 -8.86
C SER A 296 -13.68 18.99 -8.64
N PRO A 297 -14.21 19.61 -7.58
CA PRO A 297 -15.63 19.54 -7.25
C PRO A 297 -16.49 20.16 -8.35
N GLY A 298 -17.56 19.46 -8.75
CA GLY A 298 -18.48 19.94 -9.79
C GLY A 298 -17.92 19.90 -11.21
N GLU A 299 -16.71 19.37 -11.43
CA GLU A 299 -16.13 19.21 -12.76
C GLU A 299 -16.90 18.17 -13.58
N THR A 300 -17.10 18.45 -14.86
CA THR A 300 -17.69 17.52 -15.82
C THR A 300 -16.62 16.91 -16.72
N LEU A 301 -16.92 15.73 -17.26
CA LEU A 301 -15.96 15.08 -18.16
C LEU A 301 -15.70 15.90 -19.42
N ASP A 302 -16.71 16.62 -19.94
CA ASP A 302 -16.57 17.50 -21.11
C ASP A 302 -15.61 18.66 -20.79
N HIS A 303 -15.73 19.27 -19.62
CA HIS A 303 -14.81 20.32 -19.18
C HIS A 303 -13.39 19.78 -18.99
N THR A 304 -13.27 18.59 -18.37
CA THR A 304 -11.97 17.89 -18.28
C THR A 304 -11.35 17.65 -19.66
N ALA A 305 -12.16 17.23 -20.64
CA ALA A 305 -11.69 16.98 -21.98
C ALA A 305 -11.18 18.27 -22.67
N GLU A 306 -11.89 19.38 -22.50
CA GLU A 306 -11.49 20.68 -23.04
C GLU A 306 -10.16 21.15 -22.46
N MET A 307 -10.03 21.11 -21.13
CA MET A 307 -8.81 21.48 -20.41
C MET A 307 -7.61 20.61 -20.82
N LEU A 308 -7.83 19.31 -20.95
CA LEU A 308 -6.76 18.39 -21.37
C LEU A 308 -6.38 18.59 -22.84
N ARG A 309 -7.33 18.88 -23.72
CA ARG A 309 -7.06 19.20 -25.12
C ARG A 309 -6.17 20.41 -25.23
N GLN A 310 -6.51 21.50 -24.53
CA GLN A 310 -5.68 22.70 -24.51
C GLN A 310 -4.28 22.41 -24.01
N ALA A 311 -4.14 21.65 -22.90
CA ALA A 311 -2.84 21.29 -22.35
C ALA A 311 -2.02 20.41 -23.30
N VAL A 312 -2.65 19.52 -24.08
CA VAL A 312 -2.01 18.68 -25.09
C VAL A 312 -1.54 19.52 -26.29
N ASP A 313 -2.35 20.48 -26.74
CA ASP A 313 -2.04 21.35 -27.88
C ASP A 313 -0.85 22.28 -27.61
N GLU A 314 -0.58 22.61 -26.34
CA GLU A 314 0.58 23.39 -25.90
C GLU A 314 1.90 22.58 -25.90
N GLN A 315 1.82 21.25 -26.03
CA GLN A 315 3.00 20.39 -26.01
C GLN A 315 3.61 20.19 -27.40
N PRO A 316 4.90 19.83 -27.49
CA PRO A 316 5.53 19.49 -28.74
C PRO A 316 4.77 18.39 -29.51
N ARG A 317 4.62 18.55 -30.80
CA ARG A 317 3.92 17.60 -31.67
C ARG A 317 4.51 16.19 -31.55
N GLY A 318 3.64 15.18 -31.45
CA GLY A 318 4.02 13.77 -31.34
C GLY A 318 4.34 13.27 -29.94
N VAL A 319 4.36 14.15 -28.93
CA VAL A 319 4.48 13.75 -27.51
C VAL A 319 3.15 13.18 -27.00
N PHE A 320 2.06 13.88 -27.28
CA PHE A 320 0.72 13.40 -26.95
C PHE A 320 -0.06 13.17 -28.25
N VAL A 321 -0.64 11.97 -28.36
CA VAL A 321 -1.38 11.51 -29.54
C VAL A 321 -2.64 10.76 -29.13
N ASP A 322 -3.47 10.38 -30.09
CA ASP A 322 -4.65 9.55 -29.88
C ASP A 322 -5.64 10.11 -28.82
N PHE A 323 -5.77 11.45 -28.79
CA PHE A 323 -6.69 12.10 -27.86
C PHE A 323 -8.15 11.78 -28.19
N ASN A 324 -8.87 11.21 -27.22
CA ASN A 324 -10.30 10.90 -27.32
C ASN A 324 -11.05 11.53 -26.12
N PRO A 325 -11.88 12.56 -26.36
CA PRO A 325 -12.61 13.27 -25.30
C PRO A 325 -13.75 12.47 -24.69
N ALA A 326 -14.25 11.43 -25.37
CA ALA A 326 -15.46 10.69 -24.99
C ALA A 326 -15.26 9.18 -25.18
N ASP A 327 -14.22 8.65 -24.54
CA ASP A 327 -13.90 7.22 -24.53
C ASP A 327 -14.62 6.48 -23.38
N ARG A 328 -14.60 5.17 -23.44
CA ARG A 328 -15.07 4.30 -22.37
C ARG A 328 -14.01 3.25 -22.05
N ARG A 329 -13.72 3.10 -20.74
CA ARG A 329 -12.85 2.04 -20.24
C ARG A 329 -13.65 1.12 -19.34
N GLY A 330 -13.97 -0.06 -19.85
CA GLY A 330 -14.97 -0.91 -19.24
C GLY A 330 -16.33 -0.21 -19.16
N THR A 331 -16.87 -0.05 -17.95
CA THR A 331 -18.15 0.63 -17.70
C THR A 331 -18.01 2.15 -17.48
N ARG A 332 -16.78 2.68 -17.38
CA ARG A 332 -16.53 4.07 -17.00
C ARG A 332 -16.34 4.97 -18.23
N ALA A 333 -16.98 6.13 -18.21
CA ALA A 333 -16.68 7.20 -19.16
C ALA A 333 -15.32 7.80 -18.81
N ALA A 334 -14.50 8.10 -19.81
CA ALA A 334 -13.15 8.59 -19.64
C ALA A 334 -12.72 9.50 -20.78
N VAL A 335 -11.80 10.42 -20.49
CA VAL A 335 -10.98 11.08 -21.52
C VAL A 335 -9.70 10.28 -21.63
N THR A 336 -9.30 9.93 -22.86
CA THR A 336 -8.08 9.14 -23.06
C THR A 336 -7.13 9.82 -24.03
N TYR A 337 -5.84 9.59 -23.84
CA TYR A 337 -4.76 10.01 -24.73
C TYR A 337 -3.54 9.12 -24.51
N ARG A 338 -2.56 9.26 -25.39
CA ARG A 338 -1.35 8.49 -25.33
C ARG A 338 -0.14 9.41 -25.30
N GLU A 339 0.77 9.19 -24.37
CA GLU A 339 2.01 9.93 -24.23
C GLU A 339 3.17 9.06 -24.74
N ILE A 340 3.93 9.59 -25.70
CA ILE A 340 5.08 8.91 -26.29
C ILE A 340 6.35 9.62 -25.86
N ARG A 341 7.23 8.87 -25.20
CA ARG A 341 8.58 9.31 -24.81
C ARG A 341 9.61 8.29 -25.28
N VAL A 342 10.87 8.67 -25.28
CA VAL A 342 11.95 7.74 -25.63
C VAL A 342 11.89 6.50 -24.76
N GLY A 343 11.66 5.34 -25.36
CA GLY A 343 11.55 4.06 -24.68
C GLY A 343 10.28 3.83 -23.86
N ARG A 344 9.30 4.74 -23.87
CA ARG A 344 8.06 4.66 -23.10
C ARG A 344 6.84 5.05 -23.92
N ASP A 345 5.80 4.28 -23.76
CA ASP A 345 4.47 4.47 -24.30
C ASP A 345 3.48 4.40 -23.15
N ILE A 346 2.81 5.52 -22.82
CA ILE A 346 1.90 5.60 -21.68
C ILE A 346 0.50 5.91 -22.18
N ARG A 347 -0.43 5.01 -21.92
CA ARG A 347 -1.85 5.21 -22.23
C ARG A 347 -2.56 5.76 -21.01
N TRP A 348 -3.06 6.96 -21.11
CA TRP A 348 -3.76 7.66 -20.06
C TRP A 348 -5.27 7.50 -20.19
N ALA A 349 -5.93 7.25 -19.05
CA ALA A 349 -7.37 7.34 -18.89
C ALA A 349 -7.67 8.27 -17.73
N VAL A 350 -8.43 9.32 -17.98
CA VAL A 350 -8.87 10.29 -16.98
C VAL A 350 -10.35 10.11 -16.74
N VAL A 351 -10.69 9.84 -15.50
CA VAL A 351 -12.06 9.58 -15.03
C VAL A 351 -12.42 10.55 -13.92
N LEU A 352 -13.70 10.81 -13.74
CA LEU A 352 -14.23 11.53 -12.58
C LEU A 352 -14.92 10.54 -11.65
N ASP A 353 -14.71 10.73 -10.36
CA ASP A 353 -15.40 10.01 -9.31
C ASP A 353 -15.66 10.97 -8.15
N GLY A 354 -16.93 11.27 -7.86
CA GLY A 354 -17.30 12.30 -6.90
C GLY A 354 -16.71 13.67 -7.20
N SER A 355 -15.92 14.20 -6.29
CA SER A 355 -15.22 15.49 -6.43
C SER A 355 -13.76 15.35 -6.87
N THR A 356 -13.35 14.15 -7.32
CA THR A 356 -11.95 13.89 -7.64
C THR A 356 -11.78 13.46 -9.10
N ARG A 357 -10.88 14.15 -9.80
CA ARG A 357 -10.38 13.74 -11.10
C ARG A 357 -9.21 12.78 -10.89
N ILE A 358 -9.32 11.57 -11.44
CA ILE A 358 -8.34 10.50 -11.30
C ILE A 358 -7.78 10.19 -12.69
N SER A 359 -6.44 10.25 -12.83
CA SER A 359 -5.78 9.87 -14.07
C SER A 359 -4.95 8.60 -13.85
N VAL A 360 -5.20 7.59 -14.67
CA VAL A 360 -4.47 6.31 -14.65
C VAL A 360 -3.65 6.22 -15.93
N GLY A 361 -2.34 6.21 -15.80
CA GLY A 361 -1.37 6.02 -16.88
C GLY A 361 -0.83 4.59 -16.88
N CYS A 362 -0.93 3.93 -17.99
CA CYS A 362 -0.53 2.54 -18.19
C CYS A 362 0.69 2.50 -19.11
N GLN A 363 1.87 2.35 -18.50
CA GLN A 363 3.16 2.44 -19.18
C GLN A 363 3.65 1.08 -19.64
N SER A 364 4.20 1.04 -20.85
CA SER A 364 4.98 -0.08 -21.38
C SER A 364 6.09 0.41 -22.31
N ALA A 365 6.98 -0.48 -22.71
CA ALA A 365 7.84 -0.20 -23.85
C ALA A 365 7.01 -0.12 -25.15
N PRO A 366 7.45 0.62 -26.16
CA PRO A 366 6.78 0.70 -27.45
C PRO A 366 6.50 -0.70 -28.04
N GLY A 367 5.26 -0.92 -28.50
CA GLY A 367 4.82 -2.19 -29.05
C GLY A 367 4.51 -3.31 -28.03
N ARG A 368 4.69 -3.07 -26.72
CA ARG A 368 4.47 -4.07 -25.66
C ARG A 368 3.27 -3.75 -24.75
N ALA A 369 2.31 -3.00 -25.25
CA ALA A 369 1.15 -2.58 -24.48
C ALA A 369 0.31 -3.74 -23.89
N ASN A 370 0.34 -4.92 -24.52
CA ASN A 370 -0.34 -6.11 -24.04
C ASN A 370 0.06 -6.53 -22.62
N LEU A 371 1.28 -6.19 -22.17
CA LEU A 371 1.80 -6.56 -20.86
C LEU A 371 1.14 -5.77 -19.71
N VAL A 372 0.57 -4.61 -20.00
CA VAL A 372 -0.05 -3.74 -19.00
C VAL A 372 -1.58 -3.68 -19.12
N VAL A 373 -2.19 -4.29 -20.14
CA VAL A 373 -3.64 -4.18 -20.40
C VAL A 373 -4.48 -4.59 -19.20
N GLN A 374 -4.27 -5.78 -18.68
CA GLN A 374 -5.10 -6.32 -17.59
C GLN A 374 -4.93 -5.53 -16.28
N PRO A 375 -3.71 -5.24 -15.78
CA PRO A 375 -3.51 -4.35 -14.65
C PRO A 375 -4.09 -2.95 -14.86
N CYS A 376 -3.98 -2.42 -16.07
CA CYS A 376 -4.52 -1.13 -16.45
C CYS A 376 -6.06 -1.07 -16.33
N GLU A 377 -6.74 -2.02 -16.94
CA GLU A 377 -8.20 -2.10 -16.89
C GLU A 377 -8.70 -2.28 -15.46
N GLN A 378 -8.01 -3.11 -14.66
CA GLN A 378 -8.34 -3.30 -13.25
C GLN A 378 -8.14 -2.01 -12.44
N ALA A 379 -7.04 -1.28 -12.67
CA ALA A 379 -6.79 -0.02 -11.99
C ALA A 379 -7.86 1.02 -12.35
N ILE A 380 -8.18 1.20 -13.64
CA ILE A 380 -9.20 2.15 -14.10
C ILE A 380 -10.59 1.80 -13.54
N ALA A 381 -10.96 0.52 -13.57
CA ALA A 381 -12.26 0.07 -13.07
C ALA A 381 -12.42 0.26 -11.55
N SER A 382 -11.33 0.15 -10.80
CA SER A 382 -11.33 0.21 -9.34
C SER A 382 -11.00 1.58 -8.76
N ALA A 383 -10.47 2.50 -9.55
CA ALA A 383 -10.12 3.84 -9.09
C ALA A 383 -11.36 4.60 -8.60
N ARG A 384 -11.41 4.97 -7.33
CA ARG A 384 -12.55 5.64 -6.70
C ARG A 384 -12.10 6.74 -5.76
N GLU A 385 -12.94 7.76 -5.63
CA GLU A 385 -12.79 8.71 -4.55
C GLU A 385 -13.08 8.02 -3.21
N LEU A 386 -12.22 8.29 -2.25
CA LEU A 386 -12.48 7.97 -0.86
C LEU A 386 -13.41 9.07 -0.34
N VAL A 387 -14.64 8.70 -0.03
CA VAL A 387 -15.61 9.61 0.58
C VAL A 387 -15.07 9.98 1.96
N GLY A 388 -14.30 11.07 2.00
CA GLY A 388 -13.82 11.66 3.25
C GLY A 388 -14.80 12.74 3.66
N THR A 389 -15.18 12.76 4.93
CA THR A 389 -15.91 13.86 5.51
C THR A 389 -15.19 15.17 5.26
N ASN A 390 -15.93 16.13 4.70
CA ASN A 390 -15.58 17.53 4.68
C ASN A 390 -15.10 17.97 6.08
N ARG A 391 -13.82 18.20 6.25
CA ARG A 391 -13.31 19.20 7.15
C ARG A 391 -12.74 20.29 6.27
N ASP A 392 -13.59 21.27 6.00
CA ASP A 392 -13.15 22.59 5.60
C ASP A 392 -12.19 23.16 6.67
N PRO A 393 -11.24 24.02 6.25
CA PRO A 393 -10.06 24.45 6.99
C PRO A 393 -10.34 25.13 8.32
#